data_517317276c5e7dbe33428c1a6d99c1dc
#
_entry.id   517317276c5e7dbe33428c1a6d99c1dc
#
_cell.length_a   1.000
_cell.length_b   1.000
_cell.length_c   1.000
_cell.angle_alpha   90.00
_cell.angle_beta   90.00
_cell.angle_gamma   90.00
#
_symmetry.space_group_name_H-M   'P 1'
#
loop_
_entity.id
_entity.type
_entity.pdbx_description
1 polymer ?
#
loop_
_entity_poly.entity_id
_entity_poly.type
_entity_poly.pdbx_seq_one_letter_code
_entity_poly.pdbx_strand_id
1 'polypeptide(L)'
;MKTRLASLALLATSVAALSAFSASADQANGVRPILDKFPVRAPYHAVTDKMVKARKPAAQITQWAGSFTDHHGTKRTFVMIGTDPTNTNTNTVIPFMVVPVQFTYKAFSNQKFDPKKDTYSDGETVLKNFLKSPLVTTKVDFKSGGVDFGKSQYVDAFQRANFYGNNVQNESNYHVVLGSPTVLKPLKITVESGQGVVEKNPFGSQNIGTYGFGPMDSQINSYIQKHSEITPDQFVFFVSHNIFLTSGGCCIGGYHYATGTSPGSQTYGYTTLVTEAGSFSQDVSAASHEISEWMDDPMPGLNNVGCQDNSWLEVGDPLEGRANFGGFPYTSHGFTYNLQDEVFIDYFGAPDTWPVKKLKSFNQLEANYCPGQ
;
A
#
# COMPACT_ATOMS: atom_id res chain seq x y z
N MET A 1 25.17 -39.05 -60.07
CA MET A 1 24.97 -38.75 -58.70
C MET A 1 25.01 -37.22 -58.55
N LYS A 2 23.89 -36.56 -58.38
CA LYS A 2 23.76 -35.13 -58.32
C LYS A 2 23.18 -34.79 -56.94
N THR A 3 23.97 -34.21 -56.03
CA THR A 3 23.60 -33.71 -54.73
C THR A 3 23.00 -32.33 -54.93
N ARG A 4 21.77 -32.14 -54.44
CA ARG A 4 21.12 -30.83 -54.37
C ARG A 4 21.34 -30.26 -52.98
N LEU A 5 21.99 -29.10 -52.90
CA LEU A 5 21.98 -28.24 -51.74
C LEU A 5 20.62 -27.53 -51.64
N ALA A 6 19.96 -27.66 -50.51
CA ALA A 6 18.80 -26.86 -50.17
C ALA A 6 19.26 -25.66 -49.35
N SER A 7 19.00 -24.47 -49.88
CA SER A 7 19.24 -23.21 -49.19
C SER A 7 18.18 -23.00 -48.12
N LEU A 8 18.59 -22.88 -46.86
CA LEU A 8 17.74 -22.40 -45.76
C LEU A 8 17.72 -20.86 -45.81
N ALA A 9 16.57 -20.32 -46.16
CA ALA A 9 16.32 -18.90 -46.00
C ALA A 9 16.01 -18.59 -44.54
N LEU A 10 16.88 -17.82 -43.90
CA LEU A 10 16.67 -17.27 -42.58
C LEU A 10 15.60 -16.16 -42.68
N LEU A 11 14.41 -16.41 -42.15
CA LEU A 11 13.45 -15.33 -41.86
C LEU A 11 13.91 -14.63 -40.58
N ALA A 12 14.55 -13.49 -40.72
CA ALA A 12 14.75 -12.56 -39.66
C ALA A 12 13.43 -11.78 -39.45
N THR A 13 12.55 -12.30 -38.61
CA THR A 13 11.44 -11.51 -38.12
C THR A 13 11.93 -10.62 -36.99
N SER A 14 11.81 -9.32 -37.23
CA SER A 14 12.05 -8.21 -36.33
C SER A 14 11.27 -8.39 -34.99
N VAL A 15 12.00 -8.80 -33.96
CA VAL A 15 11.56 -8.63 -32.56
C VAL A 15 12.13 -7.31 -32.08
N ALA A 16 11.44 -6.25 -32.40
CA ALA A 16 11.76 -4.90 -31.91
C ALA A 16 10.46 -4.24 -31.47
N ALA A 17 9.95 -4.63 -30.31
CA ALA A 17 8.96 -3.86 -29.50
C ALA A 17 8.60 -4.56 -28.19
N LEU A 18 9.53 -5.20 -27.50
CA LEU A 18 9.26 -5.83 -26.18
C LEU A 18 10.35 -5.50 -25.14
N SER A 19 10.98 -4.36 -25.26
CA SER A 19 12.06 -3.96 -24.36
C SER A 19 11.65 -2.91 -23.30
N ALA A 20 10.37 -2.75 -23.02
CA ALA A 20 9.92 -1.88 -21.94
C ALA A 20 9.61 -2.61 -20.62
N PHE A 21 9.57 -3.94 -20.65
CA PHE A 21 9.42 -4.77 -19.43
C PHE A 21 10.49 -5.86 -19.46
N SER A 22 11.75 -5.46 -19.19
CA SER A 22 12.78 -6.47 -18.96
C SER A 22 12.54 -7.10 -17.60
N ALA A 23 11.85 -8.24 -17.63
CA ALA A 23 11.78 -9.11 -16.49
C ALA A 23 13.19 -9.51 -16.08
N SER A 24 13.59 -9.22 -14.86
CA SER A 24 14.78 -9.82 -14.26
C SER A 24 14.56 -11.34 -14.11
N ALA A 25 15.62 -12.11 -13.97
CA ALA A 25 15.53 -13.57 -13.80
C ALA A 25 14.66 -14.00 -12.60
N ASP A 26 14.46 -13.12 -11.62
CA ASP A 26 13.56 -13.31 -10.48
C ASP A 26 12.08 -13.19 -10.86
N GLN A 27 11.76 -12.63 -12.01
CA GLN A 27 10.39 -12.52 -12.51
C GLN A 27 9.87 -13.83 -13.11
N ALA A 28 10.74 -14.82 -13.38
CA ALA A 28 10.31 -16.14 -13.86
C ALA A 28 9.54 -16.95 -12.80
N ASN A 29 9.57 -16.54 -11.53
CA ASN A 29 8.88 -17.22 -10.42
C ASN A 29 7.67 -16.46 -9.86
N GLY A 30 7.08 -15.61 -10.66
CA GLY A 30 6.01 -14.74 -10.18
C GLY A 30 6.54 -13.32 -10.05
N VAL A 31 5.94 -12.49 -10.76
CA VAL A 31 6.21 -11.08 -10.94
C VAL A 31 6.48 -10.39 -9.61
N ARG A 32 7.51 -9.60 -9.54
CA ARG A 32 7.63 -8.60 -8.47
C ARG A 32 6.57 -7.55 -8.69
N PRO A 33 5.72 -7.27 -7.70
CA PRO A 33 5.18 -5.94 -7.59
C PRO A 33 6.35 -5.01 -7.30
N ILE A 34 6.46 -3.97 -8.05
CA ILE A 34 7.22 -2.82 -7.63
C ILE A 34 6.20 -1.95 -6.90
N LEU A 35 5.83 -2.38 -5.71
CA LEU A 35 5.30 -1.51 -4.68
C LEU A 35 6.54 -0.90 -4.06
N ASP A 36 6.80 0.34 -4.27
CA ASP A 36 8.15 0.77 -4.44
C ASP A 36 8.95 1.05 -3.20
N LYS A 37 10.18 0.69 -3.31
CA LYS A 37 11.29 1.38 -2.70
C LYS A 37 11.31 2.84 -3.17
N PHE A 38 10.47 3.69 -2.59
CA PHE A 38 10.79 5.09 -2.59
C PHE A 38 12.03 5.27 -1.72
N PRO A 39 13.12 5.79 -2.30
CA PRO A 39 14.06 6.42 -1.44
C PRO A 39 13.28 7.46 -0.64
N VAL A 40 13.40 7.44 0.67
CA VAL A 40 12.83 8.39 1.64
C VAL A 40 13.19 9.87 1.33
N ARG A 41 13.56 10.17 0.11
CA ARG A 41 13.92 11.44 -0.48
C ARG A 41 13.01 11.79 -1.64
N ALA A 42 11.69 11.77 -1.44
CA ALA A 42 10.87 12.68 -2.22
C ALA A 42 11.36 14.09 -1.88
N PRO A 43 11.64 14.96 -2.88
CA PRO A 43 12.10 16.28 -2.58
C PRO A 43 11.05 16.97 -1.72
N TYR A 44 11.43 17.35 -0.52
CA TYR A 44 10.68 18.20 0.37
C TYR A 44 10.22 19.43 -0.43
N HIS A 45 8.97 19.47 -0.81
CA HIS A 45 8.35 20.75 -1.07
C HIS A 45 8.00 21.32 0.30
N ALA A 46 8.94 22.06 0.87
CA ALA A 46 8.69 22.84 2.06
C ALA A 46 7.43 23.67 1.82
N VAL A 47 6.34 23.24 2.46
CA VAL A 47 5.17 24.09 2.65
C VAL A 47 5.70 25.26 3.47
N THR A 48 5.88 26.41 2.83
CA THR A 48 6.41 27.59 3.53
C THR A 48 5.48 27.92 4.69
N ASP A 49 6.04 28.26 5.85
CA ASP A 49 5.34 28.62 7.11
C ASP A 49 4.20 29.65 6.97
N LYS A 50 4.09 30.28 5.81
CA LYS A 50 2.99 31.21 5.49
C LYS A 50 1.64 30.55 5.26
N MET A 51 1.59 29.25 4.90
CA MET A 51 0.31 28.54 4.66
C MET A 51 -0.30 27.92 5.92
N VAL A 52 0.48 27.78 6.99
CA VAL A 52 0.05 27.16 8.24
C VAL A 52 -0.74 28.12 9.16
N LYS A 53 -0.74 29.41 8.88
CA LYS A 53 -1.19 30.45 9.84
C LYS A 53 -2.71 30.64 10.04
N ALA A 54 -3.58 29.86 9.42
CA ALA A 54 -5.02 30.14 9.49
C ALA A 54 -5.92 29.00 9.96
N ARG A 55 -5.38 27.85 10.35
CA ARG A 55 -6.21 26.77 10.93
C ARG A 55 -6.10 26.77 12.43
N LYS A 56 -7.25 26.65 13.14
CA LYS A 56 -7.27 26.26 14.55
C LYS A 56 -6.39 25.03 14.71
N PRO A 57 -5.69 24.82 15.86
CA PRO A 57 -5.01 23.56 16.12
C PRO A 57 -6.05 22.45 15.91
N ALA A 58 -5.94 21.74 14.81
CA ALA A 58 -6.79 20.60 14.52
C ALA A 58 -6.47 19.52 15.55
N ALA A 59 -7.45 18.73 15.92
CA ALA A 59 -7.19 17.52 16.67
C ALA A 59 -6.21 16.67 15.86
N GLN A 60 -5.21 16.12 16.52
CA GLN A 60 -4.20 15.27 15.91
C GLN A 60 -4.74 13.85 15.81
N ILE A 61 -4.34 13.11 14.77
CA ILE A 61 -4.66 11.68 14.69
C ILE A 61 -4.13 10.96 15.93
N THR A 62 -4.91 10.03 16.46
CA THR A 62 -4.50 9.26 17.63
C THR A 62 -3.27 8.43 17.28
N GLN A 63 -2.16 8.72 17.94
CA GLN A 63 -0.87 8.07 17.73
C GLN A 63 -0.09 8.00 19.04
N TRP A 64 0.87 7.10 19.11
CA TRP A 64 1.72 6.91 20.27
C TRP A 64 3.17 6.73 19.88
N ALA A 65 4.09 7.08 20.76
CA ALA A 65 5.52 6.92 20.56
C ALA A 65 6.05 5.81 21.48
N GLY A 66 6.88 4.95 20.91
CA GLY A 66 7.49 3.86 21.64
C GLY A 66 8.97 3.70 21.32
N SER A 67 9.60 2.73 21.98
CA SER A 67 10.97 2.34 21.68
C SER A 67 11.21 0.89 22.09
N PHE A 68 12.15 0.23 21.37
CA PHE A 68 12.68 -1.06 21.77
C PHE A 68 14.20 -1.07 21.56
N THR A 69 14.88 -2.08 22.09
CA THR A 69 16.30 -2.33 21.81
C THR A 69 16.38 -3.54 20.87
N ASP A 70 16.97 -3.35 19.70
CA ASP A 70 17.14 -4.42 18.73
C ASP A 70 18.21 -5.44 19.15
N HIS A 71 18.33 -6.53 18.41
CA HIS A 71 19.28 -7.61 18.71
C HIS A 71 20.75 -7.21 18.54
N HIS A 72 21.03 -6.03 18.00
CA HIS A 72 22.36 -5.42 17.97
C HIS A 72 22.62 -4.50 19.17
N GLY A 73 21.64 -4.35 20.08
CA GLY A 73 21.72 -3.46 21.22
C GLY A 73 21.42 -1.99 20.90
N THR A 74 20.94 -1.70 19.70
CA THR A 74 20.58 -0.34 19.29
C THR A 74 19.17 0.01 19.74
N LYS A 75 19.03 1.15 20.42
CA LYS A 75 17.69 1.69 20.76
C LYS A 75 17.02 2.25 19.51
N ARG A 76 15.84 1.75 19.20
CA ARG A 76 14.98 2.18 18.12
C ARG A 76 13.77 2.93 18.68
N THR A 77 13.40 4.02 18.04
CA THR A 77 12.23 4.81 18.40
C THR A 77 11.28 4.88 17.23
N PHE A 78 9.98 4.92 17.52
CA PHE A 78 8.93 4.94 16.52
C PHE A 78 7.71 5.72 17.00
N VAL A 79 6.87 6.09 16.05
CA VAL A 79 5.52 6.61 16.24
C VAL A 79 4.57 5.78 15.41
N MET A 80 3.48 5.29 16.02
CA MET A 80 2.47 4.45 15.38
C MET A 80 1.07 5.02 15.56
N ILE A 81 0.16 4.66 14.69
CA ILE A 81 -1.26 4.99 14.81
C ILE A 81 -1.89 4.16 15.94
N GLY A 82 -2.81 4.77 16.65
CA GLY A 82 -3.55 4.15 17.75
C GLY A 82 -3.05 4.56 19.12
N THR A 83 -3.28 3.70 20.11
CA THR A 83 -2.83 3.85 21.49
C THR A 83 -1.78 2.81 21.83
N ASP A 84 -0.91 3.12 22.77
CA ASP A 84 0.12 2.20 23.26
C ASP A 84 -0.52 0.90 23.79
N PRO A 85 -0.32 -0.26 23.14
CA PRO A 85 -0.93 -1.51 23.53
C PRO A 85 -0.39 -2.07 24.85
N THR A 86 0.75 -1.56 25.34
CA THR A 86 1.35 -2.03 26.59
C THR A 86 0.74 -1.36 27.82
N ASN A 87 0.13 -0.18 27.67
CA ASN A 87 -0.40 0.63 28.77
C ASN A 87 -1.92 0.74 28.76
N THR A 88 -2.57 0.46 27.63
CA THR A 88 -4.00 0.67 27.47
C THR A 88 -4.67 -0.49 26.77
N ASN A 89 -5.89 -0.80 27.20
CA ASN A 89 -6.81 -1.73 26.57
C ASN A 89 -7.92 -0.92 25.90
N THR A 90 -7.57 -0.20 24.84
CA THR A 90 -8.42 0.83 24.25
C THR A 90 -8.75 0.51 22.80
N ASN A 91 -9.99 0.73 22.44
CA ASN A 91 -10.45 0.68 21.06
C ASN A 91 -10.27 2.07 20.43
N THR A 92 -9.38 2.17 19.47
CA THR A 92 -9.12 3.38 18.69
C THR A 92 -9.83 3.31 17.36
N VAL A 93 -10.68 4.28 17.07
CA VAL A 93 -11.36 4.42 15.78
C VAL A 93 -10.79 5.64 15.07
N ILE A 94 -10.14 5.41 13.93
CA ILE A 94 -9.55 6.47 13.12
C ILE A 94 -10.59 6.98 12.11
N PRO A 95 -10.95 8.26 12.10
CA PRO A 95 -11.81 8.81 11.07
C PRO A 95 -11.19 8.63 9.68
N PHE A 96 -11.95 8.03 8.76
CA PHE A 96 -11.44 7.57 7.47
C PHE A 96 -12.15 8.28 6.30
N MET A 97 -11.35 8.98 5.49
CA MET A 97 -11.79 9.71 4.31
C MET A 97 -11.31 8.99 3.04
N VAL A 98 -12.20 8.77 2.09
CA VAL A 98 -11.87 8.14 0.80
C VAL A 98 -12.12 9.12 -0.33
N VAL A 99 -11.11 9.39 -1.13
CA VAL A 99 -11.17 10.27 -2.29
C VAL A 99 -11.02 9.43 -3.57
N PRO A 100 -12.10 9.24 -4.35
CA PRO A 100 -11.97 8.60 -5.66
C PRO A 100 -11.14 9.48 -6.60
N VAL A 101 -10.18 8.90 -7.33
CA VAL A 101 -9.37 9.63 -8.31
C VAL A 101 -9.78 9.22 -9.71
N GLN A 102 -10.24 10.18 -10.49
CA GLN A 102 -10.68 10.00 -11.88
C GLN A 102 -9.61 10.51 -12.83
N PHE A 103 -9.16 9.66 -13.75
CA PHE A 103 -8.21 10.04 -14.78
C PHE A 103 -8.87 10.14 -16.15
N THR A 104 -8.44 11.10 -16.96
CA THR A 104 -8.82 11.24 -18.37
C THR A 104 -7.59 11.50 -19.21
N TYR A 105 -7.24 10.58 -20.09
CA TYR A 105 -6.06 10.63 -20.95
C TYR A 105 -6.39 11.23 -22.31
N LYS A 106 -6.06 12.50 -22.53
CA LYS A 106 -6.37 13.28 -23.75
C LYS A 106 -5.78 12.67 -25.03
N ALA A 107 -4.52 12.29 -24.97
CA ALA A 107 -3.81 11.72 -26.12
C ALA A 107 -4.27 10.30 -26.50
N PHE A 108 -5.08 9.64 -25.66
CA PHE A 108 -5.58 8.29 -25.85
C PHE A 108 -7.10 8.29 -25.99
N SER A 109 -7.63 9.06 -26.93
CA SER A 109 -9.07 9.15 -27.25
C SER A 109 -9.94 9.47 -26.03
N ASN A 110 -9.41 10.27 -25.09
CA ASN A 110 -10.05 10.58 -23.81
C ASN A 110 -10.39 9.31 -22.97
N GLN A 111 -9.55 8.27 -23.04
CA GLN A 111 -9.68 7.09 -22.18
C GLN A 111 -9.83 7.54 -20.71
N LYS A 112 -10.81 6.97 -20.04
CA LYS A 112 -11.10 7.26 -18.63
C LYS A 112 -10.87 6.06 -17.76
N PHE A 113 -10.44 6.34 -16.52
CA PHE A 113 -10.37 5.40 -15.41
C PHE A 113 -11.08 6.06 -14.23
N ASP A 114 -12.16 5.45 -13.79
CA ASP A 114 -13.04 6.04 -12.76
C ASP A 114 -13.52 4.94 -11.80
N PRO A 115 -12.96 4.84 -10.58
CA PRO A 115 -13.32 3.76 -9.64
C PRO A 115 -14.79 3.80 -9.21
N LYS A 116 -15.49 4.90 -9.48
CA LYS A 116 -16.96 5.00 -9.22
C LYS A 116 -17.82 4.42 -10.34
N LYS A 117 -17.24 4.14 -11.51
CA LYS A 117 -17.97 3.68 -12.71
C LYS A 117 -17.45 2.37 -13.25
N ASP A 118 -16.13 2.22 -13.22
CA ASP A 118 -15.48 0.99 -13.68
C ASP A 118 -15.82 -0.15 -12.73
N THR A 119 -15.98 -1.35 -13.26
CA THR A 119 -16.50 -2.50 -12.52
C THR A 119 -15.55 -3.69 -12.56
N TYR A 120 -15.63 -4.52 -11.54
CA TYR A 120 -15.12 -5.87 -11.56
C TYR A 120 -16.03 -6.80 -12.38
N SER A 121 -15.60 -8.03 -12.56
CA SER A 121 -16.37 -9.06 -13.30
C SER A 121 -17.71 -9.41 -12.64
N ASP A 122 -17.87 -9.15 -11.35
CA ASP A 122 -19.13 -9.33 -10.60
C ASP A 122 -20.17 -8.20 -10.85
N GLY A 123 -19.77 -7.17 -11.61
CA GLY A 123 -20.60 -6.01 -11.93
C GLY A 123 -20.63 -4.93 -10.86
N GLU A 124 -19.98 -5.12 -9.71
CA GLU A 124 -19.84 -4.07 -8.70
C GLU A 124 -18.79 -3.05 -9.11
N THR A 125 -19.00 -1.78 -8.73
CA THR A 125 -17.98 -0.76 -9.01
C THR A 125 -16.72 -0.99 -8.16
N VAL A 126 -15.57 -0.63 -8.71
CA VAL A 126 -14.26 -0.75 -8.08
C VAL A 126 -14.26 -0.11 -6.69
N LEU A 127 -14.76 1.12 -6.59
CA LEU A 127 -14.88 1.81 -5.30
C LEU A 127 -15.78 1.05 -4.32
N LYS A 128 -16.92 0.54 -4.77
CA LYS A 128 -17.88 -0.16 -3.89
C LYS A 128 -17.29 -1.46 -3.34
N ASN A 129 -16.56 -2.21 -4.17
CA ASN A 129 -15.84 -3.40 -3.72
C ASN A 129 -14.74 -3.05 -2.71
N PHE A 130 -13.95 -2.01 -2.96
CA PHE A 130 -12.97 -1.54 -1.97
C PHE A 130 -13.63 -1.21 -0.63
N LEU A 131 -14.72 -0.45 -0.63
CA LEU A 131 -15.40 -0.07 0.60
C LEU A 131 -16.00 -1.27 1.36
N LYS A 132 -16.33 -2.36 0.67
CA LYS A 132 -16.80 -3.62 1.27
C LYS A 132 -15.67 -4.56 1.69
N SER A 133 -14.43 -4.25 1.35
CA SER A 133 -13.28 -5.13 1.60
C SER A 133 -13.02 -5.36 3.10
N PRO A 134 -12.23 -6.39 3.44
CA PRO A 134 -11.73 -6.60 4.79
C PRO A 134 -10.87 -5.46 5.34
N LEU A 135 -10.38 -4.57 4.49
CA LEU A 135 -9.65 -3.36 4.89
C LEU A 135 -10.58 -2.30 5.49
N VAL A 136 -11.85 -2.22 5.06
CA VAL A 136 -12.70 -1.06 5.36
C VAL A 136 -13.90 -1.44 6.22
N THR A 137 -14.89 -2.15 5.68
CA THR A 137 -16.15 -2.38 6.42
C THR A 137 -16.40 -3.83 6.80
N THR A 138 -15.83 -4.78 6.06
CA THR A 138 -16.05 -6.19 6.36
C THR A 138 -15.12 -6.66 7.47
N LYS A 139 -15.71 -7.21 8.52
CA LYS A 139 -14.95 -7.85 9.60
C LYS A 139 -14.91 -9.35 9.35
N VAL A 140 -13.70 -9.90 9.41
CA VAL A 140 -13.43 -11.32 9.19
C VAL A 140 -12.58 -11.88 10.33
N ASP A 141 -12.63 -13.20 10.52
CA ASP A 141 -11.81 -13.87 11.54
C ASP A 141 -10.41 -14.11 10.98
N PHE A 142 -9.39 -13.51 11.59
CA PHE A 142 -8.00 -13.67 11.19
C PHE A 142 -7.29 -14.65 12.12
N LYS A 143 -6.62 -15.64 11.53
CA LYS A 143 -5.87 -16.68 12.28
C LYS A 143 -4.55 -16.95 11.58
N SER A 144 -3.51 -17.19 12.37
CA SER A 144 -2.19 -17.54 11.88
C SER A 144 -1.44 -18.36 12.92
N GLY A 145 -0.73 -19.40 12.50
CA GLY A 145 0.10 -20.22 13.39
C GLY A 145 -0.63 -20.83 14.59
N GLY A 146 -1.94 -21.06 14.49
CA GLY A 146 -2.76 -21.53 15.60
C GLY A 146 -3.27 -20.43 16.54
N VAL A 147 -2.92 -19.18 16.28
CA VAL A 147 -3.38 -18.00 17.03
C VAL A 147 -4.60 -17.40 16.37
N ASP A 148 -5.59 -17.01 17.15
CA ASP A 148 -6.78 -16.29 16.73
C ASP A 148 -6.65 -14.82 17.14
N PHE A 149 -6.61 -13.92 16.13
CA PHE A 149 -6.52 -12.47 16.35
C PHE A 149 -7.89 -11.81 16.45
N GLY A 150 -8.94 -12.58 16.29
CA GLY A 150 -10.34 -12.16 16.41
C GLY A 150 -10.93 -11.67 15.10
N LYS A 151 -12.20 -11.28 15.19
CA LYS A 151 -13.01 -10.82 14.06
C LYS A 151 -12.90 -9.31 13.91
N SER A 152 -12.16 -8.86 12.90
CA SER A 152 -11.88 -7.44 12.69
C SER A 152 -11.63 -7.06 11.23
N GLN A 153 -11.21 -5.82 11.00
CA GLN A 153 -10.58 -5.38 9.76
C GLN A 153 -9.17 -6.00 9.67
N TYR A 154 -8.64 -6.15 8.45
CA TYR A 154 -7.32 -6.73 8.22
C TYR A 154 -6.22 -5.98 8.99
N VAL A 155 -6.18 -4.66 8.85
CA VAL A 155 -5.17 -3.82 9.48
C VAL A 155 -5.24 -3.84 11.02
N ASP A 156 -6.42 -3.96 11.59
CA ASP A 156 -6.57 -4.15 13.04
C ASP A 156 -6.07 -5.53 13.48
N ALA A 157 -6.39 -6.58 12.75
CA ALA A 157 -5.87 -7.92 13.03
C ALA A 157 -4.34 -7.96 12.90
N PHE A 158 -3.78 -7.21 11.94
CA PHE A 158 -2.36 -7.05 11.77
C PHE A 158 -1.72 -6.37 13.00
N GLN A 159 -2.27 -5.25 13.48
CA GLN A 159 -1.80 -4.57 14.69
C GLN A 159 -1.94 -5.47 15.94
N ARG A 160 -3.02 -6.21 16.05
CA ARG A 160 -3.21 -7.18 17.13
C ARG A 160 -2.19 -8.31 17.09
N ALA A 161 -1.75 -8.71 15.90
CA ALA A 161 -0.68 -9.70 15.73
C ALA A 161 0.68 -9.13 16.13
N ASN A 162 1.01 -7.91 15.73
CA ASN A 162 2.25 -7.23 16.14
C ASN A 162 2.40 -7.17 17.68
N PHE A 163 1.35 -6.82 18.39
CA PHE A 163 1.37 -6.60 19.84
C PHE A 163 0.77 -7.75 20.65
N TYR A 164 0.66 -8.93 20.07
CA TYR A 164 -0.04 -10.06 20.66
C TYR A 164 0.50 -10.45 22.06
N GLY A 165 1.79 -10.67 22.18
CA GLY A 165 2.42 -11.12 23.42
C GLY A 165 2.49 -10.05 24.51
N ASN A 166 2.44 -8.77 24.15
CA ASN A 166 2.57 -7.67 25.11
C ASN A 166 1.26 -7.42 25.86
N ASN A 167 0.15 -7.31 25.17
CA ASN A 167 -1.13 -6.97 25.77
C ASN A 167 -2.30 -7.76 25.14
N VAL A 168 -2.35 -7.86 23.85
CA VAL A 168 -3.50 -8.34 23.09
C VAL A 168 -3.85 -9.80 23.42
N GLN A 169 -2.86 -10.63 23.79
CA GLN A 169 -3.08 -12.02 24.22
C GLN A 169 -4.04 -12.11 25.41
N ASN A 170 -3.95 -11.16 26.34
CA ASN A 170 -4.72 -11.15 27.58
C ASN A 170 -5.88 -10.15 27.55
N GLU A 171 -5.91 -9.27 26.56
CA GLU A 171 -6.80 -8.12 26.50
C GLU A 171 -7.53 -8.08 25.16
N SER A 172 -8.80 -8.42 25.18
CA SER A 172 -9.62 -8.52 23.97
C SER A 172 -10.03 -7.18 23.36
N ASN A 173 -9.94 -6.08 24.12
CA ASN A 173 -10.48 -4.78 23.74
C ASN A 173 -9.48 -3.84 23.03
N TYR A 174 -8.23 -4.28 22.81
CA TYR A 174 -7.30 -3.50 22.03
C TYR A 174 -7.65 -3.62 20.55
N HIS A 175 -8.00 -2.51 19.94
CA HIS A 175 -8.30 -2.40 18.51
C HIS A 175 -7.83 -1.06 17.96
N VAL A 176 -7.32 -1.07 16.74
CA VAL A 176 -7.06 0.12 15.93
C VAL A 176 -7.75 -0.06 14.59
N VAL A 177 -8.91 0.56 14.42
CA VAL A 177 -9.77 0.35 13.27
C VAL A 177 -9.98 1.62 12.47
N LEU A 178 -10.12 1.48 11.16
CA LEU A 178 -10.67 2.54 10.34
C LEU A 178 -12.16 2.67 10.61
N GLY A 179 -12.61 3.88 10.86
CA GLY A 179 -14.03 4.19 11.03
C GLY A 179 -14.82 4.00 9.72
N SER A 180 -16.14 4.17 9.80
CA SER A 180 -16.98 4.16 8.60
C SER A 180 -16.47 5.18 7.59
N PRO A 181 -16.22 4.80 6.32
CA PRO A 181 -15.60 5.67 5.34
C PRO A 181 -16.53 6.83 4.94
N THR A 182 -15.99 8.03 4.92
CA THR A 182 -16.63 9.19 4.30
C THR A 182 -16.06 9.38 2.90
N VAL A 183 -16.89 9.14 1.87
CA VAL A 183 -16.47 9.31 0.47
C VAL A 183 -16.61 10.77 0.07
N LEU A 184 -15.48 11.40 -0.24
CA LEU A 184 -15.41 12.80 -0.65
C LEU A 184 -15.67 12.96 -2.16
N LYS A 185 -15.70 14.23 -2.61
CA LYS A 185 -15.79 14.56 -4.04
C LYS A 185 -14.57 14.01 -4.76
N PRO A 186 -14.71 13.49 -6.00
CA PRO A 186 -13.58 12.95 -6.74
C PRO A 186 -12.52 14.00 -7.05
N LEU A 187 -11.25 13.62 -6.87
CA LEU A 187 -10.12 14.30 -7.51
C LEU A 187 -10.12 13.93 -9.00
N LYS A 188 -10.18 14.94 -9.87
CA LYS A 188 -10.20 14.75 -11.33
C LYS A 188 -8.88 15.19 -11.93
N ILE A 189 -8.22 14.27 -12.61
CA ILE A 189 -6.92 14.50 -13.25
C ILE A 189 -7.10 14.34 -14.76
N THR A 190 -6.70 15.37 -15.49
CA THR A 190 -6.56 15.31 -16.95
C THR A 190 -5.09 15.12 -17.28
N VAL A 191 -4.79 14.00 -17.95
CA VAL A 191 -3.43 13.65 -18.39
C VAL A 191 -3.25 14.16 -19.81
N GLU A 192 -2.42 15.18 -19.98
CA GLU A 192 -2.09 15.74 -21.28
C GLU A 192 -1.01 14.89 -21.99
N SER A 193 -0.78 15.16 -23.25
CA SER A 193 0.24 14.44 -24.03
C SER A 193 1.62 14.53 -23.35
N GLY A 194 2.29 13.38 -23.22
CA GLY A 194 3.60 13.28 -22.58
C GLY A 194 3.61 13.22 -21.05
N GLN A 195 2.45 13.31 -20.39
CA GLN A 195 2.35 13.19 -18.91
C GLN A 195 2.06 11.78 -18.44
N GLY A 196 1.74 10.86 -19.33
CA GLY A 196 1.43 9.47 -19.04
C GLY A 196 1.01 8.75 -20.31
N VAL A 197 0.88 7.44 -20.22
CA VAL A 197 0.48 6.57 -21.32
C VAL A 197 -0.70 5.68 -20.92
N VAL A 198 -1.42 5.19 -21.92
CA VAL A 198 -2.39 4.10 -21.76
C VAL A 198 -1.92 2.94 -22.61
N GLU A 199 -1.84 1.78 -22.01
CA GLU A 199 -1.39 0.55 -22.66
C GLU A 199 -2.18 -0.67 -22.17
N LYS A 200 -1.98 -1.81 -22.82
CA LYS A 200 -2.57 -3.05 -22.36
C LYS A 200 -1.86 -3.55 -21.10
N ASN A 201 -2.65 -4.03 -20.14
CA ASN A 201 -2.10 -4.74 -19.01
C ASN A 201 -1.31 -5.97 -19.51
N PRO A 202 -0.02 -6.11 -19.19
CA PRO A 202 0.79 -7.27 -19.64
C PRO A 202 0.27 -8.60 -19.11
N PHE A 203 -0.57 -8.59 -18.06
CA PHE A 203 -1.13 -9.80 -17.45
C PHE A 203 -2.57 -10.08 -17.90
N GLY A 204 -3.12 -9.29 -18.82
CA GLY A 204 -4.51 -9.46 -19.21
C GLY A 204 -4.95 -8.64 -20.41
N SER A 205 -6.25 -8.35 -20.50
CA SER A 205 -6.88 -7.70 -21.65
C SER A 205 -7.27 -6.26 -21.43
N GLN A 206 -7.33 -5.82 -20.19
CA GLN A 206 -7.74 -4.46 -19.83
C GLN A 206 -6.64 -3.43 -20.14
N ASN A 207 -7.03 -2.18 -20.22
CA ASN A 207 -6.08 -1.10 -20.31
C ASN A 207 -5.64 -0.67 -18.89
N ILE A 208 -4.39 -0.29 -18.79
CA ILE A 208 -3.83 0.42 -17.64
C ILE A 208 -3.34 1.81 -18.09
N GLY A 209 -3.29 2.73 -17.15
CA GLY A 209 -2.70 4.03 -17.37
C GLY A 209 -1.48 4.25 -16.49
N THR A 210 -0.56 5.10 -16.91
CA THR A 210 0.55 5.56 -16.06
C THR A 210 0.49 7.07 -15.84
N TYR A 211 1.00 7.51 -14.69
CA TYR A 211 1.10 8.93 -14.35
C TYR A 211 2.32 9.17 -13.46
N GLY A 212 2.92 10.36 -13.54
CA GLY A 212 4.10 10.66 -12.73
C GLY A 212 3.78 10.75 -11.23
N PHE A 213 4.63 10.15 -10.38
CA PHE A 213 4.49 10.21 -8.91
C PHE A 213 4.48 11.65 -8.39
N GLY A 214 5.51 12.45 -8.70
CA GLY A 214 5.60 13.83 -8.22
C GLY A 214 4.38 14.69 -8.61
N PRO A 215 3.93 14.67 -9.87
CA PRO A 215 2.66 15.27 -10.26
C PRO A 215 1.46 14.76 -9.47
N MET A 216 1.36 13.45 -9.20
CA MET A 216 0.26 12.88 -8.40
C MET A 216 0.27 13.40 -6.97
N ASP A 217 1.42 13.37 -6.31
CA ASP A 217 1.59 13.88 -4.96
C ASP A 217 1.23 15.37 -4.85
N SER A 218 1.64 16.16 -5.84
CA SER A 218 1.26 17.57 -5.93
C SER A 218 -0.26 17.79 -6.05
N GLN A 219 -0.96 16.94 -6.83
CA GLN A 219 -2.42 16.98 -6.94
C GLN A 219 -3.11 16.61 -5.62
N ILE A 220 -2.61 15.59 -4.92
CA ILE A 220 -3.11 15.17 -3.61
C ILE A 220 -2.95 16.30 -2.59
N ASN A 221 -1.76 16.87 -2.47
CA ASN A 221 -1.50 17.97 -1.55
C ASN A 221 -2.38 19.19 -1.85
N SER A 222 -2.55 19.53 -3.13
CA SER A 222 -3.46 20.60 -3.55
C SER A 222 -4.93 20.30 -3.22
N TYR A 223 -5.35 19.05 -3.34
CA TYR A 223 -6.69 18.61 -2.96
C TYR A 223 -6.91 18.78 -1.46
N ILE A 224 -6.01 18.23 -0.64
CA ILE A 224 -6.07 18.35 0.83
C ILE A 224 -6.16 19.82 1.28
N GLN A 225 -5.35 20.70 0.68
CA GLN A 225 -5.36 22.12 1.02
C GLN A 225 -6.68 22.84 0.70
N LYS A 226 -7.36 22.42 -0.37
CA LYS A 226 -8.64 23.02 -0.82
C LYS A 226 -9.86 22.49 -0.09
N HIS A 227 -9.74 21.38 0.61
CA HIS A 227 -10.83 20.70 1.30
C HIS A 227 -10.70 20.86 2.81
N SER A 228 -11.38 21.89 3.36
CA SER A 228 -11.30 22.22 4.79
C SER A 228 -11.92 21.17 5.72
N GLU A 229 -12.72 20.26 5.17
CA GLU A 229 -13.27 19.09 5.85
C GLU A 229 -12.20 18.02 6.14
N ILE A 230 -11.05 18.08 5.47
CA ILE A 230 -9.90 17.21 5.74
C ILE A 230 -9.07 17.84 6.84
N THR A 231 -8.90 17.10 7.93
CA THR A 231 -8.20 17.57 9.14
C THR A 231 -7.17 16.52 9.62
N PRO A 232 -6.09 16.93 10.30
CA PRO A 232 -5.00 16.03 10.68
C PRO A 232 -5.35 14.90 11.66
N ASP A 233 -6.57 14.87 12.19
CA ASP A 233 -7.08 13.77 13.00
C ASP A 233 -7.72 12.64 12.19
N GLN A 234 -7.65 12.75 10.86
CA GLN A 234 -8.24 11.81 9.90
C GLN A 234 -7.17 11.19 9.02
N PHE A 235 -7.39 9.96 8.58
CA PHE A 235 -6.65 9.36 7.48
C PHE A 235 -7.39 9.58 6.16
N VAL A 236 -6.67 10.09 5.16
CA VAL A 236 -7.23 10.37 3.83
C VAL A 236 -6.61 9.43 2.81
N PHE A 237 -7.42 8.65 2.12
CA PHE A 237 -6.96 7.64 1.18
C PHE A 237 -7.50 7.89 -0.23
N PHE A 238 -6.59 8.11 -1.17
CA PHE A 238 -6.88 8.39 -2.57
C PHE A 238 -6.90 7.09 -3.35
N VAL A 239 -8.02 6.79 -4.00
CA VAL A 239 -8.27 5.50 -4.63
C VAL A 239 -8.49 5.69 -6.13
N SER A 240 -7.59 5.17 -6.94
CA SER A 240 -7.70 5.12 -8.39
C SER A 240 -8.06 3.71 -8.91
N HIS A 241 -8.21 3.56 -10.21
CA HIS A 241 -8.45 2.28 -10.86
C HIS A 241 -7.49 2.11 -12.04
N ASN A 242 -6.73 1.01 -12.05
CA ASN A 242 -5.80 0.64 -13.13
C ASN A 242 -4.80 1.76 -13.50
N ILE A 243 -4.37 2.59 -12.54
CA ILE A 243 -3.41 3.68 -12.76
C ILE A 243 -2.18 3.43 -11.91
N PHE A 244 -1.07 3.16 -12.56
CA PHE A 244 0.23 3.03 -11.90
C PHE A 244 1.00 4.34 -11.94
N LEU A 245 1.71 4.65 -10.86
CA LEU A 245 2.59 5.80 -10.84
C LEU A 245 4.00 5.42 -11.32
N THR A 246 4.74 6.41 -11.79
CA THR A 246 6.10 6.24 -12.32
C THR A 246 7.06 7.22 -11.66
N SER A 247 8.26 6.74 -11.31
CA SER A 247 9.37 7.56 -10.80
C SER A 247 10.69 7.01 -11.31
N GLY A 248 11.13 7.50 -12.48
CA GLY A 248 12.31 6.97 -13.14
C GLY A 248 12.16 5.56 -13.73
N GLY A 249 10.99 4.94 -13.57
CA GLY A 249 10.61 3.62 -14.05
C GLY A 249 9.15 3.33 -13.71
N CYS A 250 8.62 2.21 -14.14
CA CYS A 250 7.32 1.66 -13.74
C CYS A 250 7.56 0.50 -12.75
N CYS A 251 6.67 0.23 -11.82
CA CYS A 251 5.35 0.78 -11.55
C CYS A 251 5.13 0.86 -10.06
N ILE A 252 4.45 1.91 -9.60
CA ILE A 252 4.08 2.12 -8.21
C ILE A 252 2.58 1.90 -8.09
N GLY A 253 2.16 0.96 -7.26
CA GLY A 253 0.75 0.63 -7.04
C GLY A 253 0.09 1.48 -5.97
N GLY A 254 0.87 1.95 -5.01
CA GLY A 254 0.43 2.77 -3.90
C GLY A 254 1.57 3.52 -3.23
N TYR A 255 1.25 4.37 -2.28
CA TYR A 255 2.17 4.94 -1.30
C TYR A 255 1.39 5.59 -0.16
N HIS A 256 2.01 5.66 1.01
CA HIS A 256 1.53 6.47 2.13
C HIS A 256 2.52 7.60 2.42
N TYR A 257 2.02 8.71 2.97
CA TYR A 257 2.85 9.87 3.29
C TYR A 257 2.16 10.82 4.28
N ALA A 258 2.87 11.89 4.65
CA ALA A 258 2.32 12.98 5.43
C ALA A 258 2.72 14.35 4.86
N THR A 259 1.92 15.38 5.11
CA THR A 259 2.22 16.77 4.67
C THR A 259 3.40 17.39 5.40
N GLY A 260 3.98 16.71 6.36
CA GLY A 260 5.15 17.11 7.14
C GLY A 260 5.60 16.00 8.09
N THR A 261 6.68 16.22 8.82
CA THR A 261 7.30 15.26 9.72
C THR A 261 6.96 15.46 11.19
N SER A 262 6.09 16.40 11.54
CA SER A 262 5.71 16.64 12.91
C SER A 262 4.40 15.95 13.28
N PRO A 263 4.21 15.55 14.54
CA PRO A 263 2.91 15.13 15.04
C PRO A 263 1.88 16.22 14.76
N GLY A 264 0.79 15.97 14.10
CA GLY A 264 -0.19 16.97 13.65
C GLY A 264 -0.09 17.31 12.16
N SER A 265 0.84 16.73 11.44
CA SER A 265 0.82 16.70 9.97
C SER A 265 -0.37 15.85 9.50
N GLN A 266 -0.95 16.22 8.36
CA GLN A 266 -1.98 15.43 7.71
C GLN A 266 -1.35 14.20 7.08
N THR A 267 -1.78 13.01 7.48
CA THR A 267 -1.38 11.76 6.85
C THR A 267 -2.35 11.38 5.72
N TYR A 268 -1.83 10.78 4.67
CA TYR A 268 -2.60 10.33 3.52
C TYR A 268 -1.95 9.14 2.84
N GLY A 269 -2.72 8.46 2.01
CA GLY A 269 -2.20 7.43 1.13
C GLY A 269 -2.88 7.47 -0.25
N TYR A 270 -2.25 6.81 -1.19
CA TYR A 270 -2.76 6.58 -2.54
C TYR A 270 -2.68 5.10 -2.87
N THR A 271 -3.66 4.63 -3.63
CA THR A 271 -3.63 3.28 -4.19
C THR A 271 -4.26 3.22 -5.57
N THR A 272 -3.81 2.27 -6.38
CA THR A 272 -4.56 1.81 -7.55
C THR A 272 -5.18 0.45 -7.28
N LEU A 273 -6.46 0.32 -7.56
CA LEU A 273 -7.17 -0.95 -7.51
C LEU A 273 -7.14 -1.58 -8.91
N VAL A 274 -6.58 -2.76 -9.03
CA VAL A 274 -6.41 -3.44 -10.33
C VAL A 274 -7.44 -4.53 -10.49
N THR A 275 -8.27 -4.42 -11.53
CA THR A 275 -9.41 -5.34 -11.70
C THR A 275 -9.06 -6.62 -12.44
N GLU A 276 -7.87 -6.74 -13.02
CA GLU A 276 -7.47 -7.91 -13.78
C GLU A 276 -6.77 -8.95 -12.91
N ALA A 277 -7.27 -10.17 -12.92
CA ALA A 277 -6.68 -11.27 -12.18
C ALA A 277 -5.26 -11.57 -12.64
N GLY A 278 -4.37 -11.91 -11.72
CA GLY A 278 -2.97 -12.21 -12.01
C GLY A 278 -2.07 -11.00 -12.18
N SER A 279 -2.62 -9.78 -12.11
CA SER A 279 -1.81 -8.56 -12.04
C SER A 279 -1.08 -8.46 -10.71
N PHE A 280 0.12 -7.90 -10.73
CA PHE A 280 0.96 -7.79 -9.53
C PHE A 280 0.38 -6.86 -8.47
N SER A 281 -0.58 -6.11 -8.62
CA SER A 281 -1.26 -5.29 -7.62
C SER A 281 -2.77 -5.55 -7.69
N GLN A 282 -3.14 -6.85 -7.72
CA GLN A 282 -4.52 -7.23 -7.93
C GLN A 282 -5.43 -6.72 -6.82
N ASP A 283 -6.57 -6.16 -7.22
CA ASP A 283 -7.63 -5.52 -6.43
C ASP A 283 -7.11 -4.68 -5.25
N VAL A 284 -7.18 -5.14 -4.01
CA VAL A 284 -6.85 -4.37 -2.80
C VAL A 284 -5.43 -4.60 -2.27
N SER A 285 -4.56 -5.30 -3.02
CA SER A 285 -3.24 -5.67 -2.47
C SER A 285 -2.38 -4.44 -2.16
N ALA A 286 -2.27 -3.48 -3.09
CA ALA A 286 -1.57 -2.23 -2.82
C ALA A 286 -2.23 -1.41 -1.71
N ALA A 287 -3.56 -1.46 -1.61
CA ALA A 287 -4.27 -0.76 -0.54
C ALA A 287 -3.98 -1.38 0.85
N SER A 288 -3.88 -2.71 0.95
CA SER A 288 -3.53 -3.37 2.22
C SER A 288 -2.10 -3.03 2.64
N HIS A 289 -1.15 -3.08 1.71
CA HIS A 289 0.23 -2.68 1.90
C HIS A 289 0.31 -1.28 2.52
N GLU A 290 -0.20 -0.27 1.82
CA GLU A 290 -0.07 1.13 2.22
C GLU A 290 -0.81 1.47 3.52
N ILE A 291 -1.95 0.83 3.80
CA ILE A 291 -2.70 1.11 5.01
C ILE A 291 -2.01 0.48 6.24
N SER A 292 -1.41 -0.69 6.11
CA SER A 292 -0.69 -1.32 7.21
C SER A 292 0.63 -0.61 7.51
N GLU A 293 1.37 -0.24 6.48
CA GLU A 293 2.58 0.58 6.63
C GLU A 293 2.26 1.93 7.25
N TRP A 294 1.20 2.61 6.78
CA TRP A 294 0.74 3.83 7.41
C TRP A 294 0.40 3.67 8.90
N MET A 295 -0.12 2.52 9.32
CA MET A 295 -0.37 2.29 10.73
C MET A 295 0.92 2.19 11.55
N ASP A 296 1.94 1.58 11.00
CA ASP A 296 3.23 1.38 11.66
C ASP A 296 4.20 2.55 11.47
N ASP A 297 4.17 3.19 10.29
CA ASP A 297 4.99 4.37 9.94
C ASP A 297 4.16 5.51 9.33
N PRO A 298 3.28 6.16 10.11
CA PRO A 298 2.35 7.18 9.59
C PRO A 298 3.05 8.42 9.01
N MET A 299 4.33 8.59 9.31
CA MET A 299 5.13 9.75 8.89
C MET A 299 6.53 9.27 8.49
N PRO A 300 6.68 8.72 7.28
CA PRO A 300 7.96 8.21 6.81
C PRO A 300 9.10 9.21 7.00
N GLY A 301 10.20 8.72 7.61
CA GLY A 301 11.37 9.53 7.95
C GLY A 301 11.41 10.09 9.38
N LEU A 302 10.36 9.91 10.21
CA LEU A 302 10.42 10.21 11.66
C LEU A 302 11.00 9.06 12.46
N ASN A 303 10.82 7.85 12.00
CA ASN A 303 11.15 6.66 12.76
C ASN A 303 12.61 6.26 12.59
N ASN A 304 13.25 5.87 13.70
CA ASN A 304 14.62 5.34 13.72
C ASN A 304 14.54 3.81 13.86
N VAL A 305 13.88 3.16 12.93
CA VAL A 305 13.67 1.71 12.93
C VAL A 305 14.09 1.15 11.59
N GLY A 306 15.12 0.30 11.56
CA GLY A 306 15.49 -0.37 10.32
C GLY A 306 16.99 -0.45 10.06
N CYS A 307 17.33 -0.87 8.85
CA CYS A 307 18.67 -1.02 8.33
C CYS A 307 18.95 0.10 7.34
N GLN A 308 19.91 0.95 7.64
CA GLN A 308 20.33 2.05 6.75
C GLN A 308 19.17 2.82 6.12
N ASP A 309 18.77 2.46 4.90
CA ASP A 309 17.77 3.15 4.12
C ASP A 309 16.40 2.43 4.11
N ASN A 310 16.23 1.36 4.92
CA ASN A 310 15.00 0.57 4.96
C ASN A 310 14.41 0.57 6.36
N SER A 311 13.20 1.10 6.52
CA SER A 311 12.45 1.01 7.77
C SER A 311 11.85 -0.39 7.91
N TRP A 312 11.97 -1.02 9.09
CA TRP A 312 11.28 -2.28 9.38
C TRP A 312 9.76 -2.08 9.53
N LEU A 313 9.34 -0.83 9.68
CA LEU A 313 7.93 -0.47 9.79
C LEU A 313 7.22 -0.40 8.43
N GLU A 314 7.99 -0.43 7.33
CA GLU A 314 7.49 -0.70 5.98
C GLU A 314 7.19 -2.20 5.85
N VAL A 315 6.10 -2.62 6.46
CA VAL A 315 5.79 -4.03 6.76
C VAL A 315 5.31 -4.83 5.54
N GLY A 316 4.94 -4.17 4.47
CA GLY A 316 4.58 -4.76 3.19
C GLY A 316 5.80 -5.14 2.33
N ASP A 317 6.85 -4.35 2.41
CA ASP A 317 8.07 -4.45 1.58
C ASP A 317 8.80 -5.81 1.67
N PRO A 318 8.99 -6.41 2.87
CA PRO A 318 9.79 -7.62 3.00
C PRO A 318 9.24 -8.84 2.26
N LEU A 319 7.97 -8.86 1.95
CA LEU A 319 7.31 -9.95 1.23
C LEU A 319 6.98 -9.63 -0.23
N GLU A 320 7.31 -8.42 -0.69
CA GLU A 320 7.28 -8.11 -2.11
C GLU A 320 8.16 -9.09 -2.90
N GLY A 321 7.74 -9.47 -4.07
CA GLY A 321 8.44 -10.44 -4.90
C GLY A 321 8.27 -11.91 -4.47
N ARG A 322 7.48 -12.21 -3.45
CA ARG A 322 7.04 -13.58 -3.19
C ARG A 322 5.92 -13.96 -4.17
N ALA A 323 5.72 -15.27 -4.37
CA ALA A 323 4.58 -15.75 -5.15
C ALA A 323 3.27 -15.14 -4.63
N ASN A 324 2.41 -14.70 -5.53
CA ASN A 324 1.17 -13.96 -5.21
C ASN A 324 1.39 -12.71 -4.34
N PHE A 325 2.55 -12.07 -4.43
CA PHE A 325 2.90 -10.87 -3.63
C PHE A 325 2.83 -11.09 -2.12
N GLY A 326 3.15 -12.29 -1.67
CA GLY A 326 2.79 -12.72 -0.35
C GLY A 326 1.27 -12.86 -0.18
N GLY A 327 0.49 -12.84 -1.27
CA GLY A 327 -0.96 -12.67 -1.30
C GLY A 327 -1.71 -13.47 -0.25
N PHE A 328 -2.63 -12.78 0.39
CA PHE A 328 -3.50 -13.32 1.43
C PHE A 328 -4.96 -13.20 0.93
N PRO A 329 -5.41 -14.15 0.09
CA PRO A 329 -6.74 -14.09 -0.49
C PRO A 329 -7.80 -14.31 0.58
N TYR A 330 -8.81 -13.46 0.61
CA TYR A 330 -9.91 -13.54 1.54
C TYR A 330 -11.26 -13.42 0.81
N THR A 331 -12.09 -14.45 0.89
CA THR A 331 -13.41 -14.44 0.25
C THR A 331 -14.47 -13.89 1.19
N SER A 332 -15.16 -12.86 0.76
CA SER A 332 -16.29 -12.26 1.46
C SER A 332 -17.30 -11.71 0.47
N HIS A 333 -18.58 -11.83 0.76
CA HIS A 333 -19.69 -11.36 -0.10
C HIS A 333 -19.64 -11.90 -1.55
N GLY A 334 -19.09 -13.10 -1.75
CA GLY A 334 -18.92 -13.71 -3.07
C GLY A 334 -17.77 -13.14 -3.91
N PHE A 335 -16.96 -12.25 -3.35
CA PHE A 335 -15.77 -11.69 -3.96
C PHE A 335 -14.51 -12.14 -3.20
N THR A 336 -13.46 -12.48 -3.91
CA THR A 336 -12.15 -12.81 -3.31
C THR A 336 -11.25 -11.60 -3.38
N TYR A 337 -10.95 -11.02 -2.25
CA TYR A 337 -10.01 -9.92 -2.09
C TYR A 337 -8.59 -10.48 -1.98
N ASN A 338 -7.66 -9.87 -2.71
CA ASN A 338 -6.24 -10.20 -2.61
C ASN A 338 -5.57 -9.15 -1.73
N LEU A 339 -5.48 -9.46 -0.43
CA LEU A 339 -4.69 -8.68 0.52
C LEU A 339 -3.22 -9.04 0.30
N GLN A 340 -2.33 -8.09 0.47
CA GLN A 340 -0.91 -8.43 0.60
C GLN A 340 -0.68 -9.03 1.99
N ASP A 341 0.17 -10.04 2.07
CA ASP A 341 0.63 -10.61 3.33
C ASP A 341 1.78 -9.77 3.86
N GLU A 342 1.66 -9.25 5.06
CA GLU A 342 2.58 -8.29 5.64
C GLU A 342 3.28 -8.91 6.84
N VAL A 343 4.49 -8.43 7.14
CA VAL A 343 5.30 -9.03 8.19
C VAL A 343 4.98 -8.45 9.56
N PHE A 344 5.01 -9.30 10.58
CA PHE A 344 4.94 -8.91 11.98
C PHE A 344 6.34 -8.66 12.52
N ILE A 345 6.45 -7.71 13.41
CA ILE A 345 7.71 -7.33 14.05
C ILE A 345 7.78 -7.99 15.42
N ASP A 346 8.69 -8.96 15.60
CA ASP A 346 8.82 -9.74 16.84
C ASP A 346 9.18 -8.89 18.06
N TYR A 347 9.88 -7.76 17.88
CA TYR A 347 10.17 -6.80 18.96
C TYR A 347 8.91 -6.21 19.62
N PHE A 348 7.79 -6.25 18.94
CA PHE A 348 6.51 -5.79 19.47
C PHE A 348 5.71 -6.90 20.18
N GLY A 349 6.26 -8.12 20.23
CA GLY A 349 5.64 -9.24 20.91
C GLY A 349 4.71 -10.06 20.02
N ALA A 350 4.95 -10.10 18.73
CA ALA A 350 4.32 -11.04 17.82
C ALA A 350 4.52 -12.50 18.30
N PRO A 351 3.62 -13.43 17.95
CA PRO A 351 3.65 -14.78 18.53
C PRO A 351 4.99 -15.50 18.42
N ASP A 352 5.45 -16.06 19.54
CA ASP A 352 6.77 -16.70 19.75
C ASP A 352 7.02 -17.99 18.94
N THR A 353 6.10 -18.40 18.07
CA THR A 353 6.24 -19.62 17.28
C THR A 353 7.35 -19.54 16.23
N TRP A 354 8.10 -18.42 16.21
CA TRP A 354 9.00 -18.07 15.12
C TRP A 354 10.42 -17.84 15.59
N PRO A 355 11.42 -18.23 14.79
CA PRO A 355 12.82 -17.96 15.12
C PRO A 355 13.07 -16.47 15.31
N VAL A 356 13.77 -16.13 16.36
CA VAL A 356 14.28 -14.77 16.59
C VAL A 356 15.09 -14.31 15.36
N LYS A 357 14.98 -13.03 14.99
CA LYS A 357 15.65 -12.38 13.85
C LYS A 357 15.03 -12.63 12.47
N LYS A 358 13.80 -13.13 12.42
CA LYS A 358 13.04 -13.19 11.17
C LYS A 358 11.66 -12.60 11.36
N LEU A 359 11.25 -11.81 10.39
CA LEU A 359 9.89 -11.34 10.28
C LEU A 359 8.99 -12.47 9.81
N LYS A 360 7.77 -12.54 10.30
CA LYS A 360 6.75 -13.51 9.95
C LYS A 360 5.46 -12.80 9.50
N SER A 361 4.54 -13.56 8.93
CA SER A 361 3.30 -13.05 8.39
C SER A 361 2.11 -13.94 8.71
N PHE A 362 0.89 -13.54 8.33
CA PHE A 362 -0.30 -14.39 8.48
C PHE A 362 -0.17 -15.72 7.75
N ASN A 363 0.45 -15.76 6.58
CA ASN A 363 0.70 -16.97 5.81
C ASN A 363 1.95 -17.75 6.26
N GLN A 364 2.54 -17.41 7.41
CA GLN A 364 3.77 -18.01 7.93
C GLN A 364 4.98 -17.86 7.00
N LEU A 365 4.96 -16.87 6.12
CA LEU A 365 6.12 -16.52 5.31
C LEU A 365 7.18 -15.86 6.17
N GLU A 366 8.44 -16.02 5.78
CA GLU A 366 9.58 -15.46 6.50
C GLU A 366 10.31 -14.43 5.64
N ALA A 367 10.72 -13.35 6.26
CA ALA A 367 11.64 -12.38 5.70
C ALA A 367 12.75 -12.04 6.68
N ASN A 368 13.87 -11.56 6.17
CA ASN A 368 14.97 -11.06 7.01
C ASN A 368 14.69 -9.60 7.38
N TYR A 369 15.09 -9.19 8.59
CA TYR A 369 15.03 -7.77 8.99
C TYR A 369 15.83 -6.87 8.06
N CYS A 370 17.01 -7.37 7.61
CA CYS A 370 17.87 -6.59 6.72
C CYS A 370 18.23 -7.43 5.50
N PRO A 371 17.97 -6.95 4.28
CA PRO A 371 18.43 -7.64 3.07
C PRO A 371 19.95 -7.83 3.10
N GLY A 372 20.43 -9.06 2.88
CA GLY A 372 21.86 -9.37 2.81
C GLY A 372 22.55 -9.67 4.13
N GLN A 373 21.84 -9.84 5.23
CA GLN A 373 22.35 -10.33 6.51
C GLN A 373 22.00 -11.78 6.78
#